data_144484ad402a8bbac8afaac3e6bbee12
#
_entry.id   144484ad402a8bbac8afaac3e6bbee12
#
_cell.length_a   1.000
_cell.length_b   1.000
_cell.length_c   1.000
_cell.angle_alpha   90.00
_cell.angle_beta   90.00
_cell.angle_gamma   90.00
#
_symmetry.space_group_name_H-M   'P 1'
#
loop_
_entity.id
_entity.type
_entity.pdbx_description
1 polymer ?
#
loop_
_entity_poly.entity_id
_entity_poly.type
_entity_poly.pdbx_seq_one_letter_code
_entity_poly.pdbx_strand_id
1 'polypeptide(L)'
;MATLITGLGLVGTSYAQLALKRGESIVFVDIAPRKDFLANKLGAANVTVVQRDVRDLPALIETILKNKIDTVIHTAGLIGGKVAQPIYTGMQINVMGTINVAEAVRLTGVKRLVQISTFGVYDRRGGEPSPIDESFHRGPGEAYGNSKVAKELMVEAYQRLYGFELIILRLANVYGVGHFAGGSGGGEMVQNMLRTGIRGGVVKVAQEVARDFEYIYYKDLGRALDKAVTTPLSAPATLNIGTGVVIKFDDLVATAEKLLPNLQVEMIPGQKPRSAKQPMVIAKAKQFLGWEPEYDLERGFKDYIEELKALR
;
A
#
# COMPACT_ATOMS: atom_id res chain seq x y z
N MET A 1 -7.16 -17.93 -12.83
CA MET A 1 -6.09 -17.71 -11.83
C MET A 1 -6.75 -17.44 -10.49
N ALA A 2 -6.18 -17.94 -9.39
CA ALA A 2 -6.68 -17.69 -8.04
C ALA A 2 -5.62 -16.95 -7.23
N THR A 3 -5.99 -15.80 -6.68
CA THR A 3 -5.06 -14.94 -5.93
C THR A 3 -5.49 -14.84 -4.47
N LEU A 4 -4.57 -15.14 -3.56
CA LEU A 4 -4.72 -14.86 -2.14
C LEU A 4 -4.15 -13.48 -1.81
N ILE A 5 -4.92 -12.68 -1.11
CA ILE A 5 -4.52 -11.35 -0.65
C ILE A 5 -4.56 -11.35 0.88
N THR A 6 -3.42 -11.19 1.52
CA THR A 6 -3.40 -11.00 2.97
C THR A 6 -3.60 -9.51 3.30
N GLY A 7 -4.53 -9.21 4.19
CA GLY A 7 -4.94 -7.84 4.51
C GLY A 7 -6.07 -7.33 3.61
N LEU A 8 -7.27 -7.17 4.19
CA LEU A 8 -8.45 -6.64 3.51
C LEU A 8 -8.49 -5.11 3.66
N GLY A 9 -7.53 -4.43 3.04
CA GLY A 9 -7.38 -2.98 3.04
C GLY A 9 -7.48 -2.36 1.65
N LEU A 10 -7.20 -1.05 1.57
CA LEU A 10 -7.22 -0.27 0.33
C LEU A 10 -6.33 -0.89 -0.76
N VAL A 11 -5.11 -1.31 -0.41
CA VAL A 11 -4.13 -1.87 -1.35
C VAL A 11 -4.64 -3.16 -1.98
N GLY A 12 -5.07 -4.14 -1.16
CA GLY A 12 -5.55 -5.43 -1.66
C GLY A 12 -6.83 -5.31 -2.49
N THR A 13 -7.77 -4.46 -2.06
CA THR A 13 -9.03 -4.27 -2.78
C THR A 13 -8.86 -3.53 -4.10
N SER A 14 -7.84 -2.68 -4.26
CA SER A 14 -7.56 -2.01 -5.52
C SER A 14 -7.19 -2.99 -6.65
N TYR A 15 -6.43 -4.04 -6.35
CA TYR A 15 -6.16 -5.13 -7.28
C TYR A 15 -7.41 -5.99 -7.50
N ALA A 16 -8.10 -6.37 -6.41
CA ALA A 16 -9.26 -7.25 -6.50
C ALA A 16 -10.35 -6.73 -7.45
N GLN A 17 -10.57 -5.41 -7.49
CA GLN A 17 -11.50 -4.78 -8.44
C GLN A 17 -11.19 -5.10 -9.91
N LEU A 18 -9.91 -5.15 -10.28
CA LEU A 18 -9.48 -5.45 -11.64
C LEU A 18 -9.51 -6.95 -11.94
N ALA A 19 -9.03 -7.76 -11.02
CA ALA A 19 -9.01 -9.21 -11.14
C ALA A 19 -10.43 -9.82 -11.26
N LEU A 20 -11.37 -9.33 -10.47
CA LEU A 20 -12.78 -9.76 -10.53
C LEU A 20 -13.46 -9.41 -11.86
N LYS A 21 -13.12 -8.27 -12.48
CA LYS A 21 -13.61 -7.92 -13.83
C LYS A 21 -13.14 -8.92 -14.91
N ARG A 22 -12.01 -9.61 -14.67
CA ARG A 22 -11.51 -10.70 -15.54
C ARG A 22 -12.05 -12.07 -15.17
N GLY A 23 -12.93 -12.17 -14.18
CA GLY A 23 -13.48 -13.45 -13.70
C GLY A 23 -12.50 -14.28 -12.86
N GLU A 24 -11.45 -13.66 -12.30
CA GLU A 24 -10.50 -14.35 -11.44
C GLU A 24 -11.05 -14.56 -10.03
N SER A 25 -10.59 -15.62 -9.37
CA SER A 25 -10.98 -15.94 -7.99
C SER A 25 -10.09 -15.19 -7.01
N ILE A 26 -10.72 -14.49 -6.05
CA ILE A 26 -10.02 -13.73 -5.01
C ILE A 26 -10.34 -14.32 -3.64
N VAL A 27 -9.29 -14.56 -2.88
CA VAL A 27 -9.36 -14.98 -1.47
C VAL A 27 -8.68 -13.96 -0.60
N PHE A 28 -9.40 -13.34 0.33
CA PHE A 28 -8.81 -12.47 1.35
C PHE A 28 -8.56 -13.24 2.65
N VAL A 29 -7.40 -13.02 3.24
CA VAL A 29 -7.06 -13.42 4.61
C VAL A 29 -6.85 -12.16 5.45
N ASP A 30 -7.65 -11.98 6.48
CA ASP A 30 -7.54 -10.84 7.40
C ASP A 30 -7.93 -11.25 8.82
N ILE A 31 -7.28 -10.67 9.83
CA ILE A 31 -7.59 -10.96 11.24
C ILE A 31 -8.93 -10.35 11.66
N ALA A 32 -9.29 -9.20 11.07
CA ALA A 32 -10.52 -8.45 11.36
C ALA A 32 -11.14 -7.91 10.06
N PRO A 33 -11.73 -8.80 9.23
CA PRO A 33 -12.23 -8.41 7.91
C PRO A 33 -13.37 -7.41 7.99
N ARG A 34 -13.22 -6.29 7.28
CA ARG A 34 -14.21 -5.21 7.19
C ARG A 34 -15.21 -5.55 6.08
N LYS A 35 -16.23 -6.35 6.41
CA LYS A 35 -17.21 -6.87 5.43
C LYS A 35 -17.99 -5.76 4.73
N ASP A 36 -18.40 -4.71 5.45
CA ASP A 36 -19.14 -3.57 4.87
C ASP A 36 -18.27 -2.81 3.87
N PHE A 37 -16.99 -2.57 4.21
CA PHE A 37 -16.06 -1.96 3.28
C PHE A 37 -15.89 -2.81 2.02
N LEU A 38 -15.77 -4.13 2.17
CA LEU A 38 -15.64 -5.05 1.04
C LEU A 38 -16.87 -4.99 0.15
N ALA A 39 -18.08 -5.07 0.73
CA ALA A 39 -19.34 -5.00 -0.01
C ALA A 39 -19.47 -3.67 -0.77
N ASN A 40 -19.16 -2.55 -0.13
CA ASN A 40 -19.19 -1.24 -0.76
C ASN A 40 -18.15 -1.08 -1.88
N LYS A 41 -16.97 -1.71 -1.73
CA LYS A 41 -15.85 -1.58 -2.68
C LYS A 41 -15.93 -2.53 -3.86
N LEU A 42 -16.37 -3.76 -3.65
CA LEU A 42 -16.40 -4.83 -4.64
C LEU A 42 -17.82 -5.29 -5.04
N GLY A 43 -18.85 -4.76 -4.37
CA GLY A 43 -20.22 -5.19 -4.60
C GLY A 43 -20.47 -6.64 -4.16
N ALA A 44 -21.44 -7.30 -4.81
CA ALA A 44 -21.78 -8.71 -4.60
C ALA A 44 -20.82 -9.68 -5.31
N ALA A 45 -19.56 -9.27 -5.54
CA ALA A 45 -18.59 -10.07 -6.24
C ALA A 45 -18.29 -11.40 -5.51
N ASN A 46 -17.96 -12.42 -6.27
CA ASN A 46 -17.60 -13.73 -5.75
C ASN A 46 -16.20 -13.72 -5.11
N VAL A 47 -16.15 -13.30 -3.86
CA VAL A 47 -14.93 -13.16 -3.07
C VAL A 47 -15.01 -14.06 -1.85
N THR A 48 -13.97 -14.86 -1.63
CA THR A 48 -13.84 -15.65 -0.40
C THR A 48 -13.10 -14.82 0.65
N VAL A 49 -13.66 -14.72 1.86
CA VAL A 49 -13.02 -14.06 3.00
C VAL A 49 -12.78 -15.07 4.11
N VAL A 50 -11.53 -15.22 4.48
CA VAL A 50 -11.08 -16.13 5.54
C VAL A 50 -10.53 -15.30 6.70
N GLN A 51 -11.18 -15.37 7.86
CA GLN A 51 -10.71 -14.68 9.05
C GLN A 51 -9.61 -15.48 9.72
N ARG A 52 -8.35 -15.07 9.49
CA ARG A 52 -7.15 -15.71 10.05
C ARG A 52 -6.05 -14.69 10.29
N ASP A 53 -5.13 -15.04 11.17
CA ASP A 53 -3.92 -14.27 11.45
C ASP A 53 -2.78 -14.75 10.52
N VAL A 54 -2.00 -13.83 9.97
CA VAL A 54 -0.80 -14.18 9.17
C VAL A 54 0.30 -14.86 9.99
N ARG A 55 0.19 -14.84 11.30
CA ARG A 55 1.07 -15.58 12.21
C ARG A 55 0.70 -17.07 12.32
N ASP A 56 -0.45 -17.47 11.81
CA ASP A 56 -0.92 -18.86 11.78
C ASP A 56 -0.51 -19.53 10.46
N LEU A 57 0.70 -20.07 10.43
CA LEU A 57 1.24 -20.76 9.25
C LEU A 57 0.37 -21.96 8.79
N PRO A 58 -0.10 -22.87 9.65
CA PRO A 58 -0.99 -23.95 9.25
C PRO A 58 -2.26 -23.43 8.56
N ALA A 59 -2.89 -22.39 9.08
CA ALA A 59 -4.10 -21.82 8.47
C ALA A 59 -3.84 -21.15 7.12
N LEU A 60 -2.66 -20.55 6.91
CA LEU A 60 -2.25 -20.03 5.60
C LEU A 60 -2.10 -21.17 4.59
N ILE A 61 -1.41 -22.25 4.95
CA ILE A 61 -1.21 -23.44 4.11
C ILE A 61 -2.57 -24.06 3.73
N GLU A 62 -3.44 -24.29 4.70
CA GLU A 62 -4.79 -24.82 4.47
C GLU A 62 -5.57 -23.93 3.48
N THR A 63 -5.53 -22.60 3.69
CA THR A 63 -6.24 -21.65 2.84
C THR A 63 -5.73 -21.68 1.41
N ILE A 64 -4.41 -21.73 1.21
CA ILE A 64 -3.77 -21.78 -0.10
C ILE A 64 -4.17 -23.08 -0.85
N LEU A 65 -4.03 -24.23 -0.20
CA LEU A 65 -4.32 -25.54 -0.81
C LEU A 65 -5.80 -25.68 -1.16
N LYS A 66 -6.69 -25.33 -0.21
CA LYS A 66 -8.15 -25.44 -0.40
C LYS A 66 -8.64 -24.58 -1.57
N ASN A 67 -8.07 -23.41 -1.79
CA ASN A 67 -8.50 -22.47 -2.83
C ASN A 67 -7.62 -22.54 -4.09
N LYS A 68 -6.67 -23.46 -4.17
CA LYS A 68 -5.76 -23.66 -5.32
C LYS A 68 -5.11 -22.35 -5.75
N ILE A 69 -4.47 -21.65 -4.80
CA ILE A 69 -3.89 -20.34 -5.02
C ILE A 69 -2.64 -20.41 -5.88
N ASP A 70 -2.59 -19.62 -6.93
CA ASP A 70 -1.44 -19.49 -7.84
C ASP A 70 -0.50 -18.33 -7.45
N THR A 71 -1.08 -17.26 -6.89
CA THR A 71 -0.38 -16.03 -6.56
C THR A 71 -0.79 -15.53 -5.16
N VAL A 72 0.19 -15.04 -4.40
CA VAL A 72 -0.04 -14.37 -3.12
C VAL A 72 0.36 -12.90 -3.22
N ILE A 73 -0.54 -11.98 -2.84
CA ILE A 73 -0.25 -10.56 -2.62
C ILE A 73 -0.23 -10.32 -1.11
N HIS A 74 0.96 -10.05 -0.57
CA HIS A 74 1.11 -9.86 0.87
C HIS A 74 1.06 -8.39 1.25
N THR A 75 -0.14 -7.93 1.69
CA THR A 75 -0.35 -6.56 2.16
C THR A 75 -0.48 -6.44 3.68
N ALA A 76 -0.79 -7.54 4.38
CA ALA A 76 -1.00 -7.54 5.81
C ALA A 76 0.19 -7.00 6.60
N GLY A 77 -0.13 -6.24 7.63
CA GLY A 77 0.84 -5.68 8.56
C GLY A 77 0.37 -4.39 9.20
N LEU A 78 0.99 -4.06 10.33
CA LEU A 78 0.79 -2.77 10.99
C LEU A 78 1.55 -1.66 10.27
N ILE A 79 1.03 -0.43 10.33
CA ILE A 79 1.54 0.74 9.62
C ILE A 79 1.92 1.83 10.62
N GLY A 80 2.99 2.57 10.33
CA GLY A 80 3.40 3.75 11.08
C GLY A 80 3.68 3.45 12.55
N GLY A 81 3.29 4.35 13.43
CA GLY A 81 3.53 4.25 14.87
C GLY A 81 2.92 3.03 15.56
N LYS A 82 1.92 2.38 14.96
CA LYS A 82 1.32 1.16 15.50
C LYS A 82 2.30 -0.01 15.62
N VAL A 83 3.35 -0.04 14.79
CA VAL A 83 4.40 -1.08 14.87
C VAL A 83 5.18 -0.99 16.17
N ALA A 84 5.26 0.18 16.79
CA ALA A 84 5.97 0.40 18.05
C ALA A 84 5.10 0.20 19.31
N GLN A 85 3.82 -0.21 19.19
CA GLN A 85 2.82 -0.19 20.27
C GLN A 85 2.17 -1.56 20.56
N PRO A 86 2.88 -2.51 21.19
CA PRO A 86 4.32 -2.56 21.48
C PRO A 86 5.13 -3.09 20.27
N ILE A 87 6.41 -2.74 20.22
CA ILE A 87 7.29 -3.13 19.12
C ILE A 87 7.40 -4.64 18.93
N TYR A 88 7.39 -5.42 20.02
CA TYR A 88 7.41 -6.88 19.97
C TYR A 88 6.25 -7.43 19.12
N THR A 89 5.03 -7.01 19.42
CA THR A 89 3.83 -7.41 18.65
C THR A 89 3.90 -6.92 17.21
N GLY A 90 4.39 -5.69 17.00
CA GLY A 90 4.59 -5.13 15.66
C GLY A 90 5.53 -5.99 14.83
N MET A 91 6.65 -6.45 15.38
CA MET A 91 7.60 -7.32 14.70
C MET A 91 7.04 -8.73 14.47
N GLN A 92 6.30 -9.28 15.44
CA GLN A 92 5.61 -10.57 15.27
C GLN A 92 4.62 -10.53 14.09
N ILE A 93 3.84 -9.46 13.96
CA ILE A 93 2.88 -9.34 12.85
C ILE A 93 3.61 -9.05 11.54
N ASN A 94 4.48 -8.06 11.51
CA ASN A 94 5.10 -7.60 10.27
C ASN A 94 6.18 -8.56 9.77
N VAL A 95 7.11 -8.96 10.63
CA VAL A 95 8.27 -9.76 10.19
C VAL A 95 7.93 -11.25 10.21
N MET A 96 7.48 -11.78 11.35
CA MET A 96 7.15 -13.21 11.43
C MET A 96 5.95 -13.57 10.55
N GLY A 97 4.92 -12.72 10.48
CA GLY A 97 3.81 -12.92 9.54
C GLY A 97 4.28 -12.99 8.08
N THR A 98 5.28 -12.18 7.70
CA THR A 98 5.86 -12.26 6.34
C THR A 98 6.66 -13.54 6.13
N ILE A 99 7.44 -13.97 7.12
CA ILE A 99 8.16 -15.26 7.08
C ILE A 99 7.15 -16.41 6.90
N ASN A 100 6.05 -16.40 7.64
CA ASN A 100 5.00 -17.41 7.49
C ASN A 100 4.36 -17.41 6.10
N VAL A 101 4.12 -16.24 5.52
CA VAL A 101 3.60 -16.15 4.14
C VAL A 101 4.61 -16.72 3.14
N ALA A 102 5.90 -16.38 3.26
CA ALA A 102 6.95 -16.92 2.39
C ALA A 102 7.11 -18.44 2.56
N GLU A 103 7.01 -18.94 3.79
CA GLU A 103 7.05 -20.38 4.07
C GLU A 103 5.83 -21.11 3.53
N ALA A 104 4.63 -20.54 3.66
CA ALA A 104 3.42 -21.08 3.07
C ALA A 104 3.53 -21.14 1.53
N VAL A 105 4.04 -20.09 0.89
CA VAL A 105 4.33 -20.06 -0.56
C VAL A 105 5.25 -21.21 -0.95
N ARG A 106 6.36 -21.39 -0.21
CA ARG A 106 7.31 -22.48 -0.45
C ARG A 106 6.68 -23.86 -0.32
N LEU A 107 5.97 -24.10 0.79
CA LEU A 107 5.41 -25.43 1.11
C LEU A 107 4.26 -25.86 0.20
N THR A 108 3.53 -24.90 -0.34
CA THR A 108 2.35 -25.14 -1.18
C THR A 108 2.63 -25.06 -2.68
N GLY A 109 3.85 -24.65 -3.07
CA GLY A 109 4.21 -24.51 -4.47
C GLY A 109 3.53 -23.33 -5.18
N VAL A 110 3.11 -22.31 -4.43
CA VAL A 110 2.60 -21.05 -5.03
C VAL A 110 3.68 -20.46 -5.95
N LYS A 111 3.28 -20.13 -7.16
CA LYS A 111 4.19 -19.68 -8.20
C LYS A 111 4.78 -18.28 -7.91
N ARG A 112 3.93 -17.34 -7.44
CA ARG A 112 4.30 -15.93 -7.33
C ARG A 112 3.95 -15.32 -5.98
N LEU A 113 4.90 -14.56 -5.42
CA LEU A 113 4.70 -13.69 -4.27
C LEU A 113 4.89 -12.23 -4.68
N VAL A 114 3.86 -11.40 -4.49
CA VAL A 114 3.94 -9.95 -4.60
C VAL A 114 3.99 -9.37 -3.18
N GLN A 115 5.14 -8.84 -2.79
CA GLN A 115 5.38 -8.29 -1.46
C GLN A 115 5.18 -6.78 -1.45
N ILE A 116 4.30 -6.27 -0.60
CA ILE A 116 4.10 -4.83 -0.45
C ILE A 116 5.09 -4.26 0.56
N SER A 117 5.89 -3.33 0.07
CA SER A 117 6.86 -2.54 0.82
C SER A 117 6.51 -1.04 0.77
N THR A 118 7.44 -0.16 1.04
CA THR A 118 7.22 1.28 1.18
C THR A 118 8.48 2.07 0.82
N PHE A 119 8.33 3.31 0.38
CA PHE A 119 9.43 4.27 0.29
C PHE A 119 10.18 4.50 1.63
N GLY A 120 9.54 4.16 2.76
CA GLY A 120 10.13 4.26 4.10
C GLY A 120 11.26 3.29 4.39
N VAL A 121 11.61 2.39 3.46
CA VAL A 121 12.78 1.51 3.57
C VAL A 121 14.10 2.22 3.23
N TYR A 122 14.06 3.34 2.53
CA TYR A 122 15.24 4.09 2.13
C TYR A 122 15.86 4.88 3.29
N ASP A 123 17.18 4.77 3.45
CA ASP A 123 17.91 5.56 4.44
C ASP A 123 18.11 7.00 3.97
N ARG A 124 17.32 7.90 4.49
CA ARG A 124 17.36 9.32 4.16
C ARG A 124 18.12 10.17 5.18
N ARG A 125 18.81 9.58 6.15
CA ARG A 125 19.50 10.31 7.23
C ARG A 125 20.70 11.10 6.73
N GLY A 126 21.43 10.57 5.76
CA GLY A 126 22.58 11.22 5.12
C GLY A 126 22.22 12.27 4.06
N GLY A 127 20.95 12.59 3.91
CA GLY A 127 20.42 13.39 2.82
C GLY A 127 19.77 12.51 1.74
N GLU A 128 19.03 13.14 0.84
CA GLU A 128 18.40 12.44 -0.27
C GLU A 128 19.20 12.73 -1.54
N PRO A 129 19.82 11.72 -2.17
CA PRO A 129 20.34 11.91 -3.51
C PRO A 129 19.17 12.22 -4.45
N SER A 130 19.44 12.90 -5.53
CA SER A 130 18.44 13.11 -6.55
C SER A 130 18.82 12.31 -7.78
N PRO A 131 17.96 11.45 -8.25
CA PRO A 131 16.70 10.91 -7.70
C PRO A 131 16.90 9.62 -6.90
N ILE A 132 15.86 9.15 -6.16
CA ILE A 132 15.91 7.91 -5.37
C ILE A 132 15.42 6.73 -6.21
N ASP A 133 16.32 5.90 -6.68
CA ASP A 133 16.00 4.65 -7.37
C ASP A 133 16.05 3.42 -6.43
N GLU A 134 15.76 2.25 -6.96
CA GLU A 134 15.70 1.01 -6.17
C GLU A 134 17.07 0.51 -5.69
N SER A 135 18.16 1.03 -6.24
CA SER A 135 19.55 0.74 -5.82
C SER A 135 19.95 1.53 -4.57
N PHE A 136 19.21 2.60 -4.26
CA PHE A 136 19.48 3.39 -3.07
C PHE A 136 19.35 2.52 -1.81
N HIS A 137 20.32 2.67 -0.90
CA HIS A 137 20.45 1.77 0.24
C HIS A 137 19.24 1.82 1.19
N ARG A 138 18.86 0.64 1.66
CA ARG A 138 17.92 0.49 2.77
C ARG A 138 18.65 0.81 4.06
N GLY A 139 17.99 1.49 4.96
CA GLY A 139 18.68 1.92 6.15
C GLY A 139 17.84 1.84 7.39
N PRO A 140 18.49 2.04 8.56
CA PRO A 140 17.76 2.10 9.81
C PRO A 140 16.81 3.29 9.81
N GLY A 141 15.60 3.01 10.26
CA GLY A 141 14.54 3.98 10.44
C GLY A 141 13.81 3.74 11.74
N GLU A 142 12.60 4.26 11.84
CA GLU A 142 11.68 3.91 12.92
C GLU A 142 11.21 2.45 12.81
N ALA A 143 10.53 1.96 13.84
CA ALA A 143 10.07 0.57 13.92
C ALA A 143 9.33 0.08 12.66
N TYR A 144 8.50 0.94 12.06
CA TYR A 144 7.81 0.61 10.80
C TYR A 144 8.79 0.40 9.62
N GLY A 145 9.66 1.37 9.37
CA GLY A 145 10.66 1.29 8.29
C GLY A 145 11.55 0.05 8.47
N ASN A 146 12.06 -0.17 9.68
CA ASN A 146 12.89 -1.34 10.00
C ASN A 146 12.14 -2.65 9.80
N SER A 147 10.86 -2.73 10.18
CA SER A 147 10.04 -3.92 9.91
C SER A 147 9.90 -4.19 8.42
N LYS A 148 9.75 -3.15 7.60
CA LYS A 148 9.64 -3.29 6.13
C LYS A 148 10.98 -3.71 5.50
N VAL A 149 12.10 -3.16 5.96
CA VAL A 149 13.45 -3.63 5.53
C VAL A 149 13.63 -5.11 5.86
N ALA A 150 13.30 -5.53 7.07
CA ALA A 150 13.38 -6.94 7.47
C ALA A 150 12.48 -7.84 6.60
N LYS A 151 11.25 -7.41 6.27
CA LYS A 151 10.35 -8.13 5.36
C LYS A 151 10.99 -8.35 3.99
N GLU A 152 11.56 -7.30 3.38
CA GLU A 152 12.23 -7.42 2.08
C GLU A 152 13.38 -8.42 2.13
N LEU A 153 14.27 -8.29 3.14
CA LEU A 153 15.44 -9.18 3.29
C LEU A 153 15.03 -10.65 3.46
N MET A 154 13.93 -10.92 4.21
CA MET A 154 13.45 -12.29 4.43
C MET A 154 12.86 -12.88 3.15
N VAL A 155 11.98 -12.19 2.43
CA VAL A 155 11.41 -12.73 1.19
C VAL A 155 12.44 -12.88 0.08
N GLU A 156 13.44 -12.00 0.02
CA GLU A 156 14.59 -12.12 -0.89
C GLU A 156 15.43 -13.38 -0.56
N ALA A 157 15.67 -13.67 0.73
CA ALA A 157 16.37 -14.87 1.15
C ALA A 157 15.60 -16.15 0.77
N TYR A 158 14.29 -16.17 1.03
CA TYR A 158 13.42 -17.29 0.63
C TYR A 158 13.40 -17.47 -0.90
N GLN A 159 13.29 -16.40 -1.66
CA GLN A 159 13.31 -16.46 -3.11
C GLN A 159 14.61 -17.05 -3.65
N ARG A 160 15.77 -16.62 -3.11
CA ARG A 160 17.08 -17.15 -3.54
C ARG A 160 17.24 -18.64 -3.25
N LEU A 161 16.66 -19.12 -2.14
CA LEU A 161 16.75 -20.52 -1.73
C LEU A 161 15.76 -21.44 -2.47
N TYR A 162 14.55 -20.94 -2.75
CA TYR A 162 13.45 -21.78 -3.20
C TYR A 162 12.90 -21.45 -4.58
N GLY A 163 13.31 -20.36 -5.20
CA GLY A 163 13.13 -20.07 -6.63
C GLY A 163 11.74 -19.64 -7.08
N PHE A 164 10.80 -19.31 -6.18
CA PHE A 164 9.50 -18.77 -6.60
C PHE A 164 9.62 -17.37 -7.20
N GLU A 165 8.66 -16.95 -8.01
CA GLU A 165 8.62 -15.61 -8.59
C GLU A 165 8.36 -14.56 -7.49
N LEU A 166 9.21 -13.54 -7.40
CA LEU A 166 9.10 -12.48 -6.40
C LEU A 166 9.08 -11.10 -7.04
N ILE A 167 8.06 -10.30 -6.68
CA ILE A 167 8.06 -8.86 -6.94
C ILE A 167 7.86 -8.13 -5.61
N ILE A 168 8.74 -7.17 -5.33
CA ILE A 168 8.62 -6.26 -4.18
C ILE A 168 8.21 -4.88 -4.71
N LEU A 169 7.10 -4.34 -4.22
CA LEU A 169 6.61 -3.01 -4.59
C LEU A 169 6.83 -2.03 -3.44
N ARG A 170 7.72 -1.05 -3.63
CA ARG A 170 7.97 0.05 -2.69
C ARG A 170 7.03 1.20 -3.02
N LEU A 171 5.97 1.33 -2.23
CA LEU A 171 4.89 2.27 -2.51
C LEU A 171 5.19 3.68 -1.98
N ALA A 172 4.81 4.70 -2.75
CA ALA A 172 4.58 6.06 -2.28
C ALA A 172 3.38 6.11 -1.30
N ASN A 173 2.99 7.28 -0.85
CA ASN A 173 1.87 7.47 0.06
C ASN A 173 0.54 7.23 -0.68
N VAL A 174 -0.09 6.10 -0.41
CA VAL A 174 -1.35 5.71 -1.09
C VAL A 174 -2.52 6.49 -0.52
N TYR A 175 -3.37 7.04 -1.38
CA TYR A 175 -4.64 7.65 -1.00
C TYR A 175 -5.81 7.11 -1.84
N GLY A 176 -7.03 7.22 -1.31
CA GLY A 176 -8.25 6.75 -1.97
C GLY A 176 -9.29 6.21 -1.00
N VAL A 177 -10.46 5.81 -1.51
CA VAL A 177 -11.55 5.27 -0.71
C VAL A 177 -11.15 3.96 -0.05
N GLY A 178 -11.19 3.92 1.28
CA GLY A 178 -10.88 2.73 2.06
C GLY A 178 -9.84 2.94 3.16
N HIS A 179 -9.32 4.16 3.31
CA HIS A 179 -8.54 4.50 4.49
C HIS A 179 -9.38 4.33 5.76
N PHE A 180 -8.73 3.91 6.82
CA PHE A 180 -9.31 3.71 8.14
C PHE A 180 -8.40 4.30 9.22
N ALA A 181 -8.94 4.58 10.37
CA ALA A 181 -8.17 5.10 11.49
C ALA A 181 -6.98 4.19 11.80
N GLY A 182 -5.77 4.74 11.68
CA GLY A 182 -4.50 4.03 11.83
C GLY A 182 -4.01 3.31 10.57
N GLY A 183 -4.45 3.73 9.41
CA GLY A 183 -3.79 3.50 8.12
C GLY A 183 -2.58 4.39 7.93
N SER A 184 -2.17 4.71 6.69
CA SER A 184 -1.11 5.70 6.45
C SER A 184 -1.58 7.10 6.84
N GLY A 185 -0.80 7.83 7.64
CA GLY A 185 -1.20 9.15 8.13
C GLY A 185 -1.48 10.16 7.00
N GLY A 186 -0.71 10.10 5.90
CA GLY A 186 -0.96 10.95 4.74
C GLY A 186 -2.26 10.65 4.01
N GLY A 187 -2.58 9.37 3.82
CA GLY A 187 -3.85 8.97 3.20
C GLY A 187 -5.06 9.27 4.09
N GLU A 188 -4.91 9.11 5.41
CA GLU A 188 -5.96 9.46 6.38
C GLU A 188 -6.23 10.97 6.40
N MET A 189 -5.16 11.78 6.34
CA MET A 189 -5.26 13.25 6.27
C MET A 189 -6.01 13.68 4.99
N VAL A 190 -5.64 13.14 3.83
CA VAL A 190 -6.33 13.42 2.56
C VAL A 190 -7.80 13.04 2.65
N GLN A 191 -8.13 11.85 3.18
CA GLN A 191 -9.52 11.41 3.33
C GLN A 191 -10.34 12.35 4.23
N ASN A 192 -9.77 12.75 5.38
CA ASN A 192 -10.42 13.67 6.31
C ASN A 192 -10.67 15.03 5.67
N MET A 193 -9.67 15.57 4.97
CA MET A 193 -9.76 16.84 4.25
C MET A 193 -10.88 16.82 3.21
N LEU A 194 -10.91 15.84 2.33
CA LEU A 194 -11.92 15.74 1.29
C LEU A 194 -13.32 15.47 1.86
N ARG A 195 -13.47 14.60 2.86
CA ARG A 195 -14.76 14.36 3.52
C ARG A 195 -15.32 15.61 4.20
N THR A 196 -14.47 16.37 4.87
CA THR A 196 -14.87 17.63 5.51
C THR A 196 -15.25 18.66 4.46
N GLY A 197 -14.46 18.82 3.41
CA GLY A 197 -14.79 19.75 2.33
C GLY A 197 -16.09 19.44 1.58
N ILE A 198 -16.42 18.15 1.38
CA ILE A 198 -17.71 17.73 0.78
C ILE A 198 -18.90 18.14 1.66
N ARG A 199 -18.73 18.26 2.98
CA ARG A 199 -19.78 18.70 3.92
C ARG A 199 -19.80 20.21 4.13
N GLY A 200 -18.76 20.89 3.69
CA GLY A 200 -18.45 22.27 4.05
C GLY A 200 -17.97 22.35 5.49
N GLY A 201 -16.74 22.74 5.72
CA GLY A 201 -16.22 22.81 7.08
C GLY A 201 -14.71 23.06 7.17
N VAL A 202 -14.23 23.10 8.40
CA VAL A 202 -12.84 23.41 8.75
C VAL A 202 -12.11 22.13 9.13
N VAL A 203 -10.96 21.88 8.52
CA VAL A 203 -10.02 20.84 8.92
C VAL A 203 -8.85 21.48 9.67
N LYS A 204 -8.62 21.04 10.90
CA LYS A 204 -7.46 21.45 11.68
C LYS A 204 -6.32 20.47 11.45
N VAL A 205 -5.19 20.97 10.94
CA VAL A 205 -3.99 20.18 10.65
C VAL A 205 -2.85 20.63 11.53
N ALA A 206 -2.31 19.72 12.33
CA ALA A 206 -1.12 20.02 13.13
C ALA A 206 0.10 20.17 12.21
N GLN A 207 0.95 21.17 12.50
CA GLN A 207 2.14 21.47 11.70
C GLN A 207 3.06 20.25 11.55
N GLU A 208 3.11 19.39 12.55
CA GLU A 208 3.96 18.18 12.58
C GLU A 208 3.56 17.13 11.53
N VAL A 209 2.32 17.18 11.04
CA VAL A 209 1.84 16.23 10.01
C VAL A 209 1.73 16.87 8.62
N ALA A 210 1.93 18.17 8.50
CA ALA A 210 1.94 18.92 7.23
C ALA A 210 3.25 18.68 6.47
N ARG A 211 3.37 17.53 5.82
CA ARG A 211 4.60 17.09 5.15
C ARG A 211 4.44 17.08 3.65
N ASP A 212 5.53 17.43 2.96
CA ASP A 212 5.64 17.17 1.53
C ASP A 212 5.87 15.69 1.32
N PHE A 213 5.07 15.08 0.46
CA PHE A 213 5.15 13.66 0.15
C PHE A 213 4.95 13.39 -1.33
N GLU A 214 5.45 12.25 -1.77
CA GLU A 214 5.00 11.64 -3.00
C GLU A 214 3.74 10.82 -2.73
N TYR A 215 2.67 11.10 -3.48
CA TYR A 215 1.38 10.43 -3.36
C TYR A 215 1.09 9.57 -4.58
N ILE A 216 0.34 8.48 -4.38
CA ILE A 216 -0.19 7.65 -5.47
C ILE A 216 -1.67 7.36 -5.24
N TYR A 217 -2.48 7.54 -6.27
CA TYR A 217 -3.89 7.21 -6.21
C TYR A 217 -4.11 5.69 -6.25
N TYR A 218 -5.05 5.19 -5.47
CA TYR A 218 -5.25 3.74 -5.30
C TYR A 218 -5.60 3.02 -6.61
N LYS A 219 -6.21 3.69 -7.60
CA LYS A 219 -6.51 3.10 -8.92
C LYS A 219 -5.24 2.87 -9.73
N ASP A 220 -4.27 3.77 -9.65
CA ASP A 220 -2.94 3.57 -10.25
C ASP A 220 -2.19 2.43 -9.57
N LEU A 221 -2.27 2.36 -8.25
CA LEU A 221 -1.70 1.23 -7.50
C LEU A 221 -2.37 -0.09 -7.89
N GLY A 222 -3.69 -0.12 -8.04
CA GLY A 222 -4.42 -1.31 -8.50
C GLY A 222 -3.90 -1.81 -9.85
N ARG A 223 -3.64 -0.89 -10.80
CA ARG A 223 -3.05 -1.23 -12.10
C ARG A 223 -1.60 -1.72 -11.97
N ALA A 224 -0.80 -1.12 -11.06
CA ALA A 224 0.56 -1.60 -10.81
C ALA A 224 0.55 -3.03 -10.25
N LEU A 225 -0.34 -3.31 -9.30
CA LEU A 225 -0.52 -4.66 -8.74
C LEU A 225 -1.00 -5.65 -9.80
N ASP A 226 -1.91 -5.23 -10.65
CA ASP A 226 -2.42 -6.03 -11.76
C ASP A 226 -1.28 -6.44 -12.71
N LYS A 227 -0.45 -5.49 -13.09
CA LYS A 227 0.75 -5.74 -13.90
C LYS A 227 1.77 -6.61 -13.16
N ALA A 228 1.97 -6.41 -11.85
CA ALA A 228 2.86 -7.25 -11.06
C ALA A 228 2.40 -8.71 -10.98
N VAL A 229 1.09 -8.96 -11.04
CA VAL A 229 0.52 -10.32 -11.06
C VAL A 229 0.58 -10.94 -12.45
N THR A 230 0.28 -10.18 -13.51
CA THR A 230 0.06 -10.70 -14.86
C THR A 230 1.30 -10.69 -15.75
N THR A 231 2.29 -9.83 -15.51
CA THR A 231 3.51 -9.75 -16.34
C THR A 231 4.38 -10.98 -16.13
N PRO A 232 4.84 -11.67 -17.19
CA PRO A 232 5.82 -12.75 -17.07
C PRO A 232 7.12 -12.26 -16.44
N LEU A 233 7.70 -13.07 -15.55
CA LEU A 233 8.94 -12.73 -14.86
C LEU A 233 10.09 -13.61 -15.33
N SER A 234 11.20 -12.99 -15.70
CA SER A 234 12.48 -13.67 -15.98
C SER A 234 13.41 -13.67 -14.76
N ALA A 235 13.19 -12.77 -13.81
CA ALA A 235 13.98 -12.63 -12.58
C ALA A 235 13.14 -11.91 -11.49
N PRO A 236 13.52 -12.04 -10.20
CA PRO A 236 12.93 -11.24 -9.13
C PRO A 236 13.11 -9.75 -9.36
N ALA A 237 12.13 -8.95 -8.98
CA ALA A 237 12.17 -7.51 -9.15
C ALA A 237 11.75 -6.75 -7.90
N THR A 238 12.47 -5.66 -7.61
CA THR A 238 12.03 -4.62 -6.67
C THR A 238 11.74 -3.37 -7.49
N LEU A 239 10.58 -2.75 -7.27
CA LEU A 239 10.07 -1.65 -8.09
C LEU A 239 9.51 -0.53 -7.20
N ASN A 240 9.87 0.71 -7.51
CA ASN A 240 9.24 1.90 -6.96
C ASN A 240 7.89 2.13 -7.63
N ILE A 241 6.84 2.32 -6.83
CA ILE A 241 5.48 2.58 -7.30
C ILE A 241 4.99 3.89 -6.71
N GLY A 242 5.00 4.92 -7.52
CA GLY A 242 4.66 6.30 -7.17
C GLY A 242 4.34 7.11 -8.41
N THR A 243 4.31 8.44 -8.27
CA THR A 243 4.10 9.36 -9.40
C THR A 243 5.40 9.97 -9.93
N GLY A 244 6.51 9.80 -9.22
CA GLY A 244 7.76 10.48 -9.54
C GLY A 244 7.74 11.98 -9.20
N VAL A 245 6.77 12.44 -8.42
CA VAL A 245 6.60 13.85 -8.04
C VAL A 245 6.33 13.99 -6.56
N VAL A 246 7.11 14.82 -5.88
CA VAL A 246 6.82 15.24 -4.51
C VAL A 246 5.80 16.38 -4.55
N ILE A 247 4.67 16.17 -3.90
CA ILE A 247 3.62 17.18 -3.72
C ILE A 247 3.90 17.95 -2.44
N LYS A 248 4.00 19.27 -2.54
CA LYS A 248 4.09 20.15 -1.36
C LYS A 248 2.75 20.11 -0.61
N PHE A 249 2.82 20.20 0.69
CA PHE A 249 1.59 20.22 1.50
C PHE A 249 0.66 21.37 1.12
N ASP A 250 1.22 22.56 0.85
CA ASP A 250 0.44 23.72 0.43
C ASP A 250 -0.27 23.50 -0.92
N ASP A 251 0.39 22.84 -1.88
CA ASP A 251 -0.20 22.51 -3.19
C ASP A 251 -1.33 21.47 -3.04
N LEU A 252 -1.16 20.54 -2.10
CA LEU A 252 -2.21 19.53 -1.77
C LEU A 252 -3.45 20.23 -1.20
N VAL A 253 -3.27 21.17 -0.27
CA VAL A 253 -4.36 21.98 0.32
C VAL A 253 -5.02 22.83 -0.76
N ALA A 254 -4.25 23.59 -1.55
CA ALA A 254 -4.77 24.44 -2.60
C ALA A 254 -5.61 23.64 -3.64
N THR A 255 -5.17 22.44 -3.98
CA THR A 255 -5.92 21.55 -4.88
C THR A 255 -7.25 21.11 -4.25
N ALA A 256 -7.26 20.78 -2.96
CA ALA A 256 -8.47 20.39 -2.26
C ALA A 256 -9.48 21.55 -2.16
N GLU A 257 -9.02 22.77 -1.82
CA GLU A 257 -9.86 23.97 -1.71
C GLU A 257 -10.40 24.41 -3.07
N LYS A 258 -9.60 24.31 -4.15
CA LYS A 258 -10.04 24.56 -5.52
C LYS A 258 -11.24 23.68 -5.92
N LEU A 259 -11.21 22.41 -5.53
CA LEU A 259 -12.24 21.43 -5.86
C LEU A 259 -13.44 21.46 -4.89
N LEU A 260 -13.22 21.94 -3.69
CA LEU A 260 -14.20 22.02 -2.60
C LEU A 260 -14.18 23.42 -1.97
N PRO A 261 -14.82 24.43 -2.62
CA PRO A 261 -14.69 25.84 -2.21
C PRO A 261 -15.16 26.17 -0.79
N ASN A 262 -15.94 25.26 -0.17
CA ASN A 262 -16.39 25.40 1.22
C ASN A 262 -15.47 24.71 2.23
N LEU A 263 -14.35 24.14 1.79
CA LEU A 263 -13.29 23.63 2.65
C LEU A 263 -12.43 24.80 3.17
N GLN A 264 -12.12 24.75 4.45
CA GLN A 264 -11.10 25.62 5.05
C GLN A 264 -10.08 24.73 5.79
N VAL A 265 -8.80 25.04 5.63
CA VAL A 265 -7.73 24.32 6.32
C VAL A 265 -7.04 25.26 7.29
N GLU A 266 -7.16 24.99 8.59
CA GLU A 266 -6.49 25.73 9.65
C GLU A 266 -5.25 24.99 10.13
N MET A 267 -4.10 25.66 10.11
CA MET A 267 -2.87 25.11 10.65
C MET A 267 -2.79 25.32 12.16
N ILE A 268 -2.62 24.24 12.91
CA ILE A 268 -2.28 24.31 14.33
C ILE A 268 -0.76 24.47 14.44
N PRO A 269 -0.24 25.54 15.08
CA PRO A 269 1.19 25.76 15.22
C PRO A 269 1.91 24.60 15.92
N GLY A 270 3.11 24.27 15.45
CA GLY A 270 3.94 23.20 15.98
C GLY A 270 5.30 23.16 15.27
N GLN A 271 6.05 22.08 15.46
CA GLN A 271 7.33 21.91 14.78
C GLN A 271 7.11 21.53 13.31
N LYS A 272 7.90 22.13 12.41
CA LYS A 272 7.90 21.69 11.02
C LYS A 272 8.42 20.25 10.92
N PRO A 273 7.69 19.36 10.28
CA PRO A 273 8.12 17.97 10.10
C PRO A 273 9.23 17.88 9.05
N ARG A 274 9.96 16.78 9.07
CA ARG A 274 10.85 16.44 7.96
C ARG A 274 9.99 16.03 6.75
N SER A 275 10.10 16.76 5.67
CA SER A 275 9.43 16.49 4.38
C SER A 275 10.34 15.71 3.43
N ALA A 276 9.74 14.99 2.49
CA ALA A 276 10.45 14.41 1.36
C ALA A 276 10.98 15.55 0.47
N LYS A 277 12.24 15.44 0.04
CA LYS A 277 12.87 16.41 -0.87
C LYS A 277 12.92 15.90 -2.29
N GLN A 278 13.03 14.58 -2.46
CA GLN A 278 13.20 13.93 -3.74
C GLN A 278 12.13 12.85 -3.96
N PRO A 279 11.59 12.74 -5.18
CA PRO A 279 10.68 11.66 -5.54
C PRO A 279 11.44 10.36 -5.76
N MET A 280 10.69 9.27 -5.81
CA MET A 280 11.20 7.99 -6.28
C MET A 280 11.29 7.96 -7.81
N VAL A 281 12.35 7.33 -8.35
CA VAL A 281 12.42 7.01 -9.78
C VAL A 281 11.51 5.83 -10.06
N ILE A 282 10.58 5.98 -11.01
CA ILE A 282 9.63 4.94 -11.42
C ILE A 282 9.97 4.30 -12.77
N ALA A 283 11.11 4.66 -13.36
CA ALA A 283 11.52 4.20 -14.69
C ALA A 283 11.59 2.66 -14.78
N LYS A 284 12.04 2.00 -13.71
CA LYS A 284 12.10 0.53 -13.66
C LYS A 284 10.71 -0.11 -13.70
N ALA A 285 9.72 0.46 -13.01
CA ALA A 285 8.33 -0.02 -13.09
C ALA A 285 7.76 0.13 -14.50
N LYS A 286 8.05 1.24 -15.18
CA LYS A 286 7.67 1.44 -16.58
C LYS A 286 8.31 0.39 -17.49
N GLN A 287 9.62 0.18 -17.37
CA GLN A 287 10.35 -0.76 -18.20
C GLN A 287 9.94 -2.21 -17.94
N PHE A 288 9.76 -2.59 -16.68
CA PHE A 288 9.55 -3.98 -16.28
C PHE A 288 8.08 -4.41 -16.36
N LEU A 289 7.14 -3.54 -16.01
CA LEU A 289 5.70 -3.82 -15.98
C LEU A 289 4.92 -3.18 -17.13
N GLY A 290 5.53 -2.26 -17.89
CA GLY A 290 4.79 -1.40 -18.83
C GLY A 290 3.76 -0.52 -18.11
N TRP A 291 4.06 -0.10 -16.87
CA TRP A 291 3.16 0.66 -16.01
C TRP A 291 3.64 2.09 -15.78
N GLU A 292 2.69 3.01 -15.85
CA GLU A 292 2.86 4.43 -15.46
C GLU A 292 1.61 4.90 -14.70
N PRO A 293 1.74 5.89 -13.80
CA PRO A 293 0.59 6.51 -13.16
C PRO A 293 -0.21 7.32 -14.20
N GLU A 294 -1.53 7.28 -14.09
CA GLU A 294 -2.47 8.03 -14.96
C GLU A 294 -3.13 9.19 -14.22
N TYR A 295 -3.06 9.19 -12.88
CA TYR A 295 -3.70 10.19 -12.04
C TYR A 295 -2.65 11.15 -11.49
N ASP A 296 -2.72 12.42 -11.91
CA ASP A 296 -2.14 13.52 -11.13
C ASP A 296 -2.99 13.80 -9.87
N LEU A 297 -2.55 14.74 -9.05
CA LEU A 297 -3.23 15.05 -7.80
C LEU A 297 -4.67 15.54 -8.04
N GLU A 298 -4.88 16.45 -9.01
CA GLU A 298 -6.20 17.03 -9.27
C GLU A 298 -7.18 15.99 -9.81
N ARG A 299 -6.76 15.18 -10.76
CA ARG A 299 -7.59 14.10 -11.32
C ARG A 299 -7.92 13.05 -10.24
N GLY A 300 -6.94 12.69 -9.42
CA GLY A 300 -7.14 11.75 -8.31
C GLY A 300 -8.12 12.29 -7.27
N PHE A 301 -8.01 13.57 -6.93
CA PHE A 301 -8.95 14.20 -5.99
C PHE A 301 -10.37 14.32 -6.55
N LYS A 302 -10.52 14.70 -7.82
CA LYS A 302 -11.85 14.73 -8.47
C LYS A 302 -12.54 13.38 -8.42
N ASP A 303 -11.85 12.33 -8.83
CA ASP A 303 -12.38 10.97 -8.82
C ASP A 303 -12.68 10.47 -7.39
N TYR A 304 -11.80 10.79 -6.42
CA TYR A 304 -11.99 10.43 -5.03
C TYR A 304 -13.19 11.13 -4.39
N ILE A 305 -13.40 12.42 -4.71
CA ILE A 305 -14.56 13.19 -4.24
C ILE A 305 -15.87 12.56 -4.74
N GLU A 306 -15.92 12.17 -6.01
CA GLU A 306 -17.12 11.51 -6.58
C GLU A 306 -17.39 10.16 -5.91
N GLU A 307 -16.36 9.34 -5.68
CA GLU A 307 -16.51 8.09 -4.93
C GLU A 307 -16.99 8.33 -3.48
N LEU A 308 -16.48 9.35 -2.79
CA LEU A 308 -16.91 9.69 -1.44
C LEU A 308 -18.35 10.18 -1.39
N LYS A 309 -18.83 10.88 -2.41
CA LYS A 309 -20.24 11.29 -2.52
C LYS A 309 -21.16 10.10 -2.79
N ALA A 310 -20.73 9.14 -3.57
CA ALA A 310 -21.48 7.93 -3.88
C ALA A 310 -21.65 6.97 -2.69
N LEU A 311 -20.82 7.08 -1.67
CA LEU A 311 -20.86 6.27 -0.45
C LEU A 311 -21.73 6.88 0.68
N ARG A 312 -22.47 7.97 0.39
CA ARG A 312 -23.34 8.66 1.38
C ARG A 312 -24.72 8.03 1.48
#